data_a0428db23be12bb3268fbac98129bdcb
#
_entry.id   a0428db23be12bb3268fbac98129bdcb
#
_cell.length_a   1.000
_cell.length_b   1.000
_cell.length_c   1.000
_cell.angle_alpha   90.00
_cell.angle_beta   90.00
_cell.angle_gamma   90.00
#
_symmetry.space_group_name_H-M   'P 1'
#
loop_
_entity.id
_entity.type
_entity.pdbx_description
1 polymer ?
#
loop_
_entity_poly.entity_id
_entity_poly.type
_entity_poly.pdbx_seq_one_letter_code
_entity_poly.pdbx_strand_id
1 'polypeptide(L)'
;MTSSLVGSEMCIRDSVYTENSGDKLWSQGAGQGFAHLRPQYIDFENPFKEGTYRAIETIKKGNASTAEWIPEIPSTGQYAVYVSYQTLPNSADDALYTVYHKGGTTQFKVNQQMGGGTWIYLGTFGFNAGRNNECKVVLSNLSSKVGRIITADAVKIGGGMGNIARRISNEGATENLKSSDTRNLQNTHTGNIQDRVTYSPLSTINYQLSNYPRFCEAARYWLQWAGIPDSVYSESNGKNDYTDDYKCRGIWVNYLSGGSAVNPTERGLNIPVNMAFAFHSDAGTTLNDSIIGTLGIYHTNAYNEKFANGASRYLSHDLTDLIQSNIVRDVRTLYEPQWTRRGKWNQSYYEARVPRVPTMLLELLSHQNFADMRYGLDPRFRFTVSRAIYK
;
A
#
# COMPACT_ATOMS: atom_id res chain seq x y z
N MET A 1 22.13 -12.89 -2.00
CA MET A 1 21.45 -12.54 -3.26
C MET A 1 20.15 -11.88 -2.88
N THR A 2 19.99 -10.62 -3.23
CA THR A 2 18.74 -9.88 -3.02
C THR A 2 17.73 -10.43 -4.01
N SER A 3 16.73 -11.16 -3.50
CA SER A 3 15.64 -11.66 -4.31
C SER A 3 14.68 -10.51 -4.57
N SER A 4 14.54 -10.13 -5.80
CA SER A 4 13.54 -9.14 -6.21
C SER A 4 12.32 -9.84 -6.78
N LEU A 5 11.15 -9.40 -6.42
CA LEU A 5 9.89 -9.51 -7.14
C LEU A 5 8.78 -10.30 -6.52
N VAL A 6 7.75 -9.55 -6.29
CA VAL A 6 6.41 -10.07 -6.06
C VAL A 6 5.46 -9.38 -7.02
N GLY A 7 4.81 -10.12 -7.86
CA GLY A 7 3.69 -9.64 -8.67
C GLY A 7 2.43 -10.40 -8.33
N SER A 8 1.30 -9.91 -8.73
CA SER A 8 0.01 -10.58 -8.75
C SER A 8 0.13 -11.98 -9.36
N GLU A 9 -0.87 -12.79 -9.51
CA GLU A 9 -0.84 -14.15 -10.09
C GLU A 9 0.35 -14.48 -11.01
N MET A 10 1.16 -13.46 -11.30
CA MET A 10 2.41 -13.44 -12.01
C MET A 10 3.53 -13.01 -11.05
N CYS A 11 3.96 -13.93 -10.18
CA CYS A 11 5.27 -13.80 -9.55
C CYS A 11 6.30 -13.81 -10.68
N ILE A 12 6.96 -12.67 -10.93
CA ILE A 12 8.10 -12.67 -11.84
C ILE A 12 9.27 -13.26 -11.06
N ARG A 13 9.33 -14.60 -11.01
CA ARG A 13 10.40 -15.35 -10.32
C ARG A 13 11.75 -15.20 -10.97
N ASP A 14 11.79 -14.73 -12.22
CA ASP A 14 12.96 -14.80 -13.10
C ASP A 14 13.53 -13.43 -13.46
N SER A 15 13.44 -12.45 -12.55
CA SER A 15 14.16 -11.18 -12.75
C SER A 15 15.67 -11.35 -12.58
N VAL A 16 16.42 -10.60 -13.36
CA VAL A 16 17.85 -10.49 -13.19
C VAL A 16 18.18 -9.25 -12.38
N TYR A 17 18.94 -9.44 -11.31
CA TYR A 17 19.56 -8.36 -10.55
C TYR A 17 21.05 -8.29 -10.85
N THR A 18 21.55 -7.11 -11.16
CA THR A 18 22.98 -6.89 -11.43
C THR A 18 23.47 -5.62 -10.75
N GLU A 19 24.74 -5.63 -10.38
CA GLU A 19 25.45 -4.45 -9.85
C GLU A 19 26.58 -4.09 -10.79
N ASN A 20 26.63 -2.83 -11.23
CA ASN A 20 27.73 -2.27 -11.99
C ASN A 20 28.53 -1.33 -11.08
N SER A 21 29.81 -1.61 -10.92
CA SER A 21 30.69 -0.82 -10.05
C SER A 21 31.36 0.29 -10.84
N GLY A 22 31.21 1.52 -10.35
CA GLY A 22 31.99 2.69 -10.77
C GLY A 22 33.06 3.02 -9.72
N ASP A 23 33.05 4.27 -9.23
CA ASP A 23 34.06 4.74 -8.26
C ASP A 23 33.85 4.19 -6.83
N LYS A 24 32.66 3.64 -6.54
CA LYS A 24 32.31 3.03 -5.25
C LYS A 24 31.78 1.61 -5.49
N LEU A 25 31.97 0.73 -4.50
CA LEU A 25 31.50 -0.65 -4.55
C LEU A 25 30.22 -0.84 -3.70
N TRP A 26 29.30 -1.61 -4.21
CA TRP A 26 28.18 -2.11 -3.45
C TRP A 26 28.64 -3.06 -2.34
N SER A 27 28.07 -2.95 -1.17
CA SER A 27 28.33 -3.81 -0.01
C SER A 27 27.03 -4.39 0.54
N GLN A 28 27.16 -5.49 1.26
CA GLN A 28 26.03 -6.05 2.01
C GLN A 28 25.63 -5.10 3.14
N GLY A 29 24.33 -4.82 3.26
CA GLY A 29 23.79 -4.10 4.42
C GLY A 29 23.82 -4.95 5.69
N ALA A 30 23.97 -4.28 6.84
CA ALA A 30 24.06 -4.97 8.13
C ALA A 30 22.71 -5.43 8.70
N GLY A 31 21.59 -5.06 8.07
CA GLY A 31 20.23 -5.35 8.55
C GLY A 31 19.46 -6.31 7.67
N GLN A 32 18.18 -6.45 8.00
CA GLN A 32 17.22 -7.24 7.24
C GLN A 32 16.70 -6.44 6.04
N GLY A 33 16.28 -7.16 5.00
CA GLY A 33 15.65 -6.62 3.79
C GLY A 33 14.56 -7.56 3.29
N PHE A 34 14.10 -7.30 2.08
CA PHE A 34 13.05 -8.06 1.45
C PHE A 34 13.54 -9.41 0.94
N ALA A 35 12.74 -10.46 1.18
CA ALA A 35 12.80 -11.71 0.45
C ALA A 35 11.39 -12.29 0.33
N HIS A 36 11.13 -12.95 -0.81
CA HIS A 36 9.91 -13.72 -1.02
C HIS A 36 10.26 -15.19 -1.07
N LEU A 37 10.25 -15.82 0.10
CA LEU A 37 10.73 -17.20 0.27
C LEU A 37 9.68 -18.24 -0.14
N ARG A 38 8.40 -17.87 -0.20
CA ARG A 38 7.26 -18.75 -0.47
C ARG A 38 6.27 -18.14 -1.44
N PRO A 39 5.47 -18.97 -2.15
CA PRO A 39 4.43 -18.46 -3.05
C PRO A 39 3.25 -17.77 -2.33
N GLN A 40 3.10 -18.00 -1.02
CA GLN A 40 2.02 -17.40 -0.20
C GLN A 40 2.62 -16.56 0.92
N TYR A 41 1.90 -15.49 1.31
CA TYR A 41 2.15 -14.76 2.54
C TYR A 41 1.43 -15.46 3.69
N ILE A 42 2.15 -15.77 4.76
CA ILE A 42 1.61 -16.41 5.96
C ILE A 42 1.34 -15.31 6.99
N ASP A 43 0.24 -15.42 7.73
CA ASP A 43 -0.10 -14.48 8.79
C ASP A 43 1.10 -14.23 9.72
N PHE A 44 1.35 -12.94 10.01
CA PHE A 44 2.44 -12.42 10.84
C PHE A 44 3.85 -12.50 10.23
N GLU A 45 4.05 -13.09 9.07
CA GLU A 45 5.32 -12.95 8.35
C GLU A 45 5.46 -11.55 7.77
N ASN A 46 6.67 -11.01 7.86
CA ASN A 46 7.01 -9.75 7.21
C ASN A 46 8.12 -9.98 6.18
N PRO A 47 7.80 -9.97 4.88
CA PRO A 47 8.79 -10.28 3.83
C PRO A 47 9.96 -9.29 3.82
N PHE A 48 9.82 -8.09 4.35
CA PHE A 48 10.92 -7.11 4.46
C PHE A 48 11.91 -7.40 5.60
N LYS A 49 11.72 -8.49 6.33
CA LYS A 49 12.62 -8.98 7.39
C LYS A 49 13.26 -10.33 7.08
N GLU A 50 12.96 -10.92 5.93
CA GLU A 50 13.39 -12.28 5.58
C GLU A 50 14.60 -12.32 4.66
N GLY A 51 14.98 -11.19 4.08
CA GLY A 51 16.11 -11.02 3.20
C GLY A 51 17.19 -10.10 3.73
N THR A 52 17.98 -9.60 2.80
CA THR A 52 19.06 -8.64 3.04
C THR A 52 18.98 -7.55 1.98
N TYR A 53 19.66 -6.43 2.22
CA TYR A 53 19.74 -5.33 1.25
C TYR A 53 21.20 -5.02 0.90
N ARG A 54 21.41 -4.26 -0.18
CA ARG A 54 22.71 -3.75 -0.59
C ARG A 54 22.82 -2.27 -0.24
N ALA A 55 24.04 -1.81 0.02
CA ALA A 55 24.30 -0.43 0.38
C ALA A 55 25.52 0.12 -0.36
N ILE A 56 25.49 1.42 -0.67
CA ILE A 56 26.57 2.11 -1.34
C ILE A 56 26.65 3.57 -0.88
N GLU A 57 27.86 4.11 -0.82
CA GLU A 57 28.08 5.53 -0.58
C GLU A 57 27.81 6.37 -1.83
N THR A 58 27.22 7.54 -1.65
CA THR A 58 26.91 8.47 -2.74
C THR A 58 28.13 9.22 -3.23
N ILE A 59 28.11 9.52 -4.52
CA ILE A 59 29.04 10.43 -5.21
C ILE A 59 28.27 11.55 -5.90
N LYS A 60 28.92 12.70 -6.09
CA LYS A 60 28.31 13.85 -6.79
C LYS A 60 28.67 13.87 -8.30
N LYS A 61 29.82 13.33 -8.65
CA LYS A 61 30.36 13.25 -10.02
C LYS A 61 31.35 12.10 -10.10
N GLY A 62 31.63 11.62 -11.29
CA GLY A 62 32.54 10.50 -11.58
C GLY A 62 31.78 9.31 -12.18
N ASN A 63 32.38 8.13 -12.08
CA ASN A 63 31.74 6.91 -12.58
C ASN A 63 30.72 6.40 -11.57
N ALA A 64 29.45 6.53 -11.91
CA ALA A 64 28.38 6.07 -11.06
C ALA A 64 28.33 4.54 -10.98
N SER A 65 28.08 4.03 -9.79
CA SER A 65 27.71 2.63 -9.58
C SER A 65 26.19 2.49 -9.65
N THR A 66 25.71 1.40 -10.23
CA THR A 66 24.28 1.14 -10.37
C THR A 66 23.88 -0.23 -9.86
N ALA A 67 22.65 -0.34 -9.37
CA ALA A 67 21.93 -1.57 -9.16
C ALA A 67 20.77 -1.63 -10.16
N GLU A 68 20.61 -2.73 -10.86
CA GLU A 68 19.63 -2.88 -11.93
C GLU A 68 18.76 -4.12 -11.72
N TRP A 69 17.46 -3.94 -11.94
CA TRP A 69 16.45 -5.01 -11.91
C TRP A 69 15.80 -5.11 -13.29
N ILE A 70 16.00 -6.25 -13.97
CA ILE A 70 15.44 -6.54 -15.29
C ILE A 70 14.36 -7.62 -15.11
N PRO A 71 13.08 -7.26 -15.20
CA PRO A 71 11.98 -8.20 -15.01
C PRO A 71 11.75 -9.07 -16.25
N GLU A 72 11.17 -10.25 -16.06
CA GLU A 72 10.50 -11.00 -17.11
C GLU A 72 9.04 -10.57 -17.16
N ILE A 73 8.64 -9.79 -18.16
CA ILE A 73 7.27 -9.28 -18.32
C ILE A 73 6.41 -10.31 -19.05
N PRO A 74 5.36 -10.85 -18.44
CA PRO A 74 4.59 -11.96 -19.02
C PRO A 74 3.75 -11.56 -20.24
N SER A 75 3.26 -10.33 -20.27
CA SER A 75 2.50 -9.80 -21.40
C SER A 75 2.72 -8.29 -21.54
N THR A 76 2.66 -7.78 -22.76
CA THR A 76 2.72 -6.33 -22.99
C THR A 76 1.53 -5.65 -22.33
N GLY A 77 1.78 -4.63 -21.47
CA GLY A 77 0.73 -3.98 -20.71
C GLY A 77 1.22 -2.84 -19.82
N GLN A 78 0.31 -2.33 -19.01
CA GLN A 78 0.58 -1.31 -18.00
C GLN A 78 0.84 -1.98 -16.65
N TYR A 79 1.95 -1.63 -16.01
CA TYR A 79 2.36 -2.21 -14.73
C TYR A 79 2.75 -1.13 -13.73
N ALA A 80 2.23 -1.24 -12.52
CA ALA A 80 2.68 -0.42 -11.40
C ALA A 80 4.12 -0.83 -11.01
N VAL A 81 4.97 0.16 -10.74
CA VAL A 81 6.36 -0.03 -10.31
C VAL A 81 6.50 0.46 -8.88
N TYR A 82 7.04 -0.41 -8.03
CA TYR A 82 7.36 -0.11 -6.64
C TYR A 82 8.83 -0.44 -6.37
N VAL A 83 9.43 0.32 -5.46
CA VAL A 83 10.78 0.07 -4.96
C VAL A 83 10.76 -0.10 -3.46
N SER A 84 11.72 -0.85 -2.93
CA SER A 84 11.99 -0.94 -1.50
C SER A 84 13.45 -0.64 -1.21
N TYR A 85 13.68 -0.09 -0.03
CA TYR A 85 14.99 0.25 0.50
C TYR A 85 14.95 0.20 2.04
N GLN A 86 16.11 0.30 2.68
CA GLN A 86 16.17 0.47 4.13
C GLN A 86 16.54 1.92 4.47
N THR A 87 15.84 2.49 5.46
CA THR A 87 16.16 3.80 6.01
C THR A 87 17.26 3.66 7.06
N LEU A 88 18.36 4.33 6.82
CA LEU A 88 19.51 4.40 7.74
C LEU A 88 19.69 5.83 8.24
N PRO A 89 20.37 6.05 9.38
CA PRO A 89 20.59 7.40 9.91
C PRO A 89 21.29 8.36 8.93
N ASN A 90 22.10 7.83 7.99
CA ASN A 90 22.83 8.61 6.99
C ASN A 90 22.31 8.40 5.55
N SER A 91 21.04 7.99 5.39
CA SER A 91 20.45 7.79 4.06
C SER A 91 20.41 9.07 3.23
N ALA A 92 20.52 8.90 1.91
CA ALA A 92 20.33 9.98 0.93
C ALA A 92 18.86 10.40 0.88
N ASP A 93 18.62 11.68 0.62
CA ASP A 93 17.28 12.25 0.43
C ASP A 93 16.91 12.40 -1.06
N ASP A 94 17.80 12.01 -1.98
CA ASP A 94 17.65 12.15 -3.41
C ASP A 94 18.15 10.92 -4.20
N ALA A 95 17.95 9.71 -3.69
CA ALA A 95 18.34 8.48 -4.35
C ALA A 95 17.71 8.41 -5.76
N LEU A 96 18.56 8.32 -6.80
CA LEU A 96 18.14 8.44 -8.19
C LEU A 96 17.72 7.08 -8.75
N TYR A 97 16.42 6.86 -8.89
CA TYR A 97 15.83 5.75 -9.62
C TYR A 97 15.46 6.17 -11.03
N THR A 98 15.77 5.31 -12.01
CA THR A 98 15.35 5.46 -13.41
C THR A 98 14.53 4.24 -13.82
N VAL A 99 13.29 4.46 -14.23
CA VAL A 99 12.43 3.43 -14.81
C VAL A 99 12.54 3.52 -16.33
N TYR A 100 13.01 2.43 -16.96
CA TYR A 100 13.02 2.25 -18.41
C TYR A 100 11.74 1.55 -18.82
N HIS A 101 10.99 2.13 -19.76
CA HIS A 101 9.68 1.65 -20.16
C HIS A 101 9.40 1.95 -21.64
N LYS A 102 8.33 1.41 -22.19
CA LYS A 102 7.97 1.54 -23.61
C LYS A 102 7.93 3.00 -24.15
N GLY A 103 7.67 3.97 -23.29
CA GLY A 103 7.64 5.40 -23.65
C GLY A 103 8.98 6.12 -23.44
N GLY A 104 10.06 5.43 -23.10
CA GLY A 104 11.37 6.00 -22.81
C GLY A 104 11.83 5.79 -21.36
N THR A 105 12.30 6.84 -20.68
CA THR A 105 12.78 6.77 -19.31
C THR A 105 12.11 7.82 -18.43
N THR A 106 11.84 7.44 -17.17
CA THR A 106 11.35 8.38 -16.15
C THR A 106 12.24 8.30 -14.92
N GLN A 107 12.69 9.44 -14.42
CA GLN A 107 13.56 9.54 -13.26
C GLN A 107 12.82 10.00 -12.02
N PHE A 108 13.20 9.42 -10.87
CA PHE A 108 12.67 9.75 -9.56
C PHE A 108 13.80 10.00 -8.56
N LYS A 109 13.68 11.05 -7.78
CA LYS A 109 14.51 11.30 -6.60
C LYS A 109 13.73 10.84 -5.39
N VAL A 110 14.13 9.71 -4.82
CA VAL A 110 13.46 9.09 -3.68
C VAL A 110 14.21 9.44 -2.40
N ASN A 111 13.47 9.99 -1.43
CA ASN A 111 14.02 10.28 -0.11
C ASN A 111 14.07 8.99 0.72
N GLN A 112 15.25 8.38 0.84
CA GLN A 112 15.46 7.17 1.63
C GLN A 112 15.61 7.41 3.15
N GLN A 113 15.49 8.65 3.63
CA GLN A 113 15.49 8.98 5.06
C GLN A 113 14.15 8.61 5.74
N MET A 114 13.16 8.19 4.98
CA MET A 114 11.84 7.79 5.45
C MET A 114 11.27 6.65 4.60
N GLY A 115 10.28 5.93 5.11
CA GLY A 115 9.52 4.92 4.35
C GLY A 115 10.27 3.62 4.06
N GLY A 116 11.43 3.36 4.68
CA GLY A 116 12.18 2.12 4.50
C GLY A 116 11.44 0.88 5.00
N GLY A 117 11.71 -0.28 4.37
CA GLY A 117 11.08 -1.56 4.69
C GLY A 117 9.62 -1.68 4.25
N THR A 118 9.21 -0.92 3.23
CA THR A 118 7.88 -0.98 2.64
C THR A 118 7.95 -0.80 1.11
N TRP A 119 6.81 -0.97 0.44
CA TRP A 119 6.71 -0.66 -1.00
C TRP A 119 6.42 0.82 -1.24
N ILE A 120 7.32 1.49 -1.95
CA ILE A 120 7.17 2.88 -2.41
C ILE A 120 6.79 2.88 -3.89
N TYR A 121 5.59 3.38 -4.19
CA TYR A 121 5.06 3.46 -5.55
C TYR A 121 5.74 4.58 -6.34
N LEU A 122 6.28 4.26 -7.50
CA LEU A 122 6.90 5.23 -8.42
C LEU A 122 5.94 5.68 -9.54
N GLY A 123 5.08 4.79 -10.01
CA GLY A 123 4.18 5.08 -11.11
C GLY A 123 3.70 3.83 -11.82
N THR A 124 2.85 4.02 -12.84
CA THR A 124 2.41 2.94 -13.74
C THR A 124 2.94 3.21 -15.13
N PHE A 125 3.62 2.19 -15.71
CA PHE A 125 4.34 2.32 -16.98
C PHE A 125 4.00 1.19 -17.93
N GLY A 126 4.07 1.46 -19.24
CA GLY A 126 3.94 0.46 -20.28
C GLY A 126 5.22 -0.36 -20.42
N PHE A 127 5.13 -1.68 -20.36
CA PHE A 127 6.23 -2.61 -20.59
C PHE A 127 5.90 -3.57 -21.74
N ASN A 128 6.91 -3.94 -22.53
CA ASN A 128 6.79 -5.01 -23.51
C ASN A 128 7.00 -6.37 -22.85
N ALA A 129 6.34 -7.40 -23.37
CA ALA A 129 6.52 -8.77 -22.92
C ALA A 129 7.97 -9.25 -23.07
N GLY A 130 8.38 -10.17 -22.21
CA GLY A 130 9.70 -10.77 -22.17
C GLY A 130 10.70 -9.98 -21.34
N ARG A 131 11.94 -10.47 -21.34
CA ARG A 131 13.08 -9.85 -20.66
C ARG A 131 13.87 -9.01 -21.65
N ASN A 132 13.96 -7.72 -21.42
CA ASN A 132 14.73 -6.82 -22.25
C ASN A 132 15.30 -5.64 -21.48
N ASN A 133 16.39 -5.05 -21.96
CA ASN A 133 17.06 -3.92 -21.33
C ASN A 133 16.29 -2.59 -21.41
N GLU A 134 15.23 -2.54 -22.22
CA GLU A 134 14.35 -1.36 -22.34
C GLU A 134 13.22 -1.36 -21.29
N CYS A 135 13.12 -2.44 -20.51
CA CYS A 135 12.14 -2.61 -19.44
C CYS A 135 12.86 -2.98 -18.15
N LYS A 136 13.39 -1.99 -17.42
CA LYS A 136 14.15 -2.20 -16.19
C LYS A 136 14.02 -1.03 -15.22
N VAL A 137 14.42 -1.27 -13.99
CA VAL A 137 14.61 -0.22 -12.97
C VAL A 137 16.09 -0.15 -12.63
N VAL A 138 16.63 1.04 -12.60
CA VAL A 138 18.04 1.31 -12.27
C VAL A 138 18.10 2.27 -11.09
N LEU A 139 18.87 1.93 -10.07
CA LEU A 139 19.25 2.80 -8.97
C LEU A 139 20.70 3.20 -9.11
N SER A 140 20.98 4.50 -9.11
CA SER A 140 22.33 5.06 -9.18
C SER A 140 22.76 5.61 -7.83
N ASN A 141 24.08 5.56 -7.55
CA ASN A 141 24.65 6.21 -6.39
C ASN A 141 24.99 7.72 -6.59
N LEU A 142 24.58 8.30 -7.72
CA LEU A 142 24.66 9.74 -7.93
C LEU A 142 23.68 10.47 -7.01
N SER A 143 24.16 11.50 -6.32
CA SER A 143 23.38 12.33 -5.39
C SER A 143 23.92 13.75 -5.39
N SER A 144 23.10 14.70 -4.99
CA SER A 144 23.55 16.07 -4.74
C SER A 144 24.51 16.18 -3.54
N LYS A 145 24.51 15.18 -2.65
CA LYS A 145 25.28 15.09 -1.40
C LYS A 145 26.23 13.89 -1.42
N VAL A 146 27.50 14.11 -1.15
CA VAL A 146 28.52 13.06 -1.06
C VAL A 146 28.53 12.45 0.34
N GLY A 147 28.90 11.18 0.45
CA GLY A 147 29.08 10.48 1.73
C GLY A 147 27.77 10.10 2.43
N ARG A 148 26.64 10.19 1.74
CA ARG A 148 25.37 9.61 2.15
C ARG A 148 25.30 8.14 1.74
N ILE A 149 24.37 7.40 2.31
CA ILE A 149 24.16 6.00 1.98
C ILE A 149 22.88 5.86 1.14
N ILE A 150 22.99 5.17 0.02
CA ILE A 150 21.86 4.65 -0.75
C ILE A 150 21.77 3.16 -0.50
N THR A 151 20.55 2.69 -0.23
CA THR A 151 20.26 1.26 -0.08
C THR A 151 19.40 0.75 -1.21
N ALA A 152 19.71 -0.46 -1.69
CA ALA A 152 18.99 -1.18 -2.72
C ALA A 152 18.45 -2.48 -2.10
N ASP A 153 17.13 -2.63 -2.07
CA ASP A 153 16.50 -3.80 -1.46
C ASP A 153 15.74 -4.61 -2.53
N ALA A 154 14.56 -4.15 -2.95
CA ALA A 154 13.76 -4.87 -3.92
C ALA A 154 13.02 -3.94 -4.88
N VAL A 155 12.63 -4.48 -6.04
CA VAL A 155 11.72 -3.86 -7.00
C VAL A 155 10.54 -4.78 -7.26
N LYS A 156 9.34 -4.22 -7.31
CA LYS A 156 8.12 -4.92 -7.67
C LYS A 156 7.50 -4.28 -8.89
N ILE A 157 7.15 -5.11 -9.87
CA ILE A 157 6.46 -4.71 -11.08
C ILE A 157 5.13 -5.47 -11.17
N GLY A 158 4.05 -4.73 -11.31
CA GLY A 158 2.70 -5.25 -11.24
C GLY A 158 2.02 -5.03 -9.89
N GLY A 159 0.73 -5.33 -9.83
CA GLY A 159 -0.10 -5.13 -8.66
C GLY A 159 -0.44 -6.40 -7.90
N GLY A 160 -0.96 -6.23 -6.69
CA GLY A 160 -1.55 -7.28 -5.89
C GLY A 160 -0.64 -7.92 -4.86
N MET A 161 -1.28 -8.63 -3.94
CA MET A 161 -0.66 -9.18 -2.73
C MET A 161 -0.20 -10.64 -2.88
N GLY A 162 -0.60 -11.35 -3.89
CA GLY A 162 -0.46 -12.80 -3.90
C GLY A 162 -1.55 -13.50 -3.08
N ASN A 163 -1.47 -14.81 -2.98
CA ASN A 163 -2.33 -15.57 -2.11
C ASN A 163 -1.88 -15.39 -0.65
N ILE A 164 -2.83 -15.17 0.24
CA ILE A 164 -2.59 -15.07 1.67
C ILE A 164 -3.01 -16.37 2.33
N ALA A 165 -2.12 -16.98 3.09
CA ALA A 165 -2.42 -18.13 3.92
C ALA A 165 -2.77 -17.65 5.32
N ARG A 166 -4.04 -17.78 5.70
CA ARG A 166 -4.56 -17.40 7.02
C ARG A 166 -4.30 -18.50 8.04
N ARG A 167 -3.90 -18.10 9.25
CA ARG A 167 -3.82 -19.04 10.36
C ARG A 167 -5.24 -19.45 10.77
N ILE A 168 -5.49 -20.75 10.86
CA ILE A 168 -6.72 -21.29 11.43
C ILE A 168 -6.49 -21.43 12.93
N SER A 169 -7.18 -20.64 13.76
CA SER A 169 -7.24 -20.86 15.20
C SER A 169 -8.19 -22.03 15.48
N ASN A 170 -7.76 -23.02 16.24
CA ASN A 170 -8.60 -24.16 16.63
C ASN A 170 -9.81 -23.74 17.50
N GLU A 171 -9.89 -22.50 17.95
CA GLU A 171 -10.94 -21.99 18.83
C GLU A 171 -12.13 -21.33 18.11
N GLY A 172 -12.06 -21.12 16.77
CA GLY A 172 -13.11 -20.44 15.98
C GLY A 172 -13.73 -21.26 14.86
N ALA A 173 -13.42 -22.55 14.74
CA ALA A 173 -13.80 -23.38 13.59
C ALA A 173 -15.30 -23.76 13.52
N THR A 174 -16.15 -23.32 14.45
CA THR A 174 -17.56 -23.77 14.52
C THR A 174 -18.59 -22.77 14.02
N GLU A 175 -18.27 -21.54 13.69
CA GLU A 175 -19.34 -20.57 13.36
C GLU A 175 -19.41 -20.02 11.92
N ASN A 176 -18.49 -20.29 11.00
CA ASN A 176 -18.56 -19.71 9.64
C ASN A 176 -18.39 -20.67 8.47
N LEU A 177 -18.68 -21.97 8.63
CA LEU A 177 -18.77 -22.93 7.52
C LEU A 177 -20.22 -23.24 7.13
N LYS A 178 -20.96 -22.22 6.74
CA LYS A 178 -22.21 -22.38 5.98
C LYS A 178 -22.20 -21.46 4.76
N SER A 179 -21.40 -21.81 3.78
CA SER A 179 -21.75 -21.62 2.37
C SER A 179 -20.95 -22.63 1.53
N SER A 180 -21.68 -23.57 1.03
CA SER A 180 -21.26 -24.56 0.05
C SER A 180 -20.86 -23.90 -1.25
N ASP A 181 -19.63 -24.08 -1.67
CA ASP A 181 -19.31 -24.28 -3.07
C ASP A 181 -17.95 -24.99 -3.20
N THR A 182 -18.04 -26.32 -3.20
CA THR A 182 -16.95 -27.20 -3.59
C THR A 182 -16.87 -27.24 -5.11
N ARG A 183 -15.99 -26.46 -5.72
CA ARG A 183 -15.51 -26.73 -7.08
C ARG A 183 -14.05 -27.15 -7.03
N ASN A 184 -13.86 -28.45 -7.21
CA ASN A 184 -12.58 -29.08 -7.48
C ASN A 184 -11.89 -28.42 -8.68
N LEU A 185 -10.77 -27.79 -8.45
CA LEU A 185 -9.79 -27.51 -9.48
C LEU A 185 -8.58 -28.41 -9.26
N GLN A 186 -8.58 -29.54 -9.96
CA GLN A 186 -7.41 -30.36 -10.14
C GLN A 186 -6.44 -29.60 -11.07
N ASN A 187 -5.37 -29.08 -10.53
CA ASN A 187 -4.25 -28.60 -11.32
C ASN A 187 -3.25 -29.75 -11.56
N THR A 188 -3.33 -30.33 -12.73
CA THR A 188 -2.28 -31.15 -13.31
C THR A 188 -1.28 -30.22 -14.02
N HIS A 189 -0.14 -29.99 -13.43
CA HIS A 189 1.05 -29.58 -14.16
C HIS A 189 2.27 -30.30 -13.55
N THR A 190 2.67 -31.37 -14.22
CA THR A 190 3.94 -32.05 -14.04
C THR A 190 5.03 -31.26 -14.79
N GLY A 191 5.94 -30.69 -14.06
CA GLY A 191 7.19 -30.11 -14.56
C GLY A 191 8.29 -30.30 -13.53
N ASN A 192 9.25 -31.15 -13.87
CA ASN A 192 10.47 -31.37 -13.09
C ASN A 192 11.25 -30.08 -12.92
N ILE A 193 11.45 -29.63 -11.69
CA ILE A 193 12.47 -28.66 -11.33
C ILE A 193 13.18 -29.21 -10.08
N GLN A 194 14.37 -29.75 -10.31
CA GLN A 194 15.35 -29.99 -9.27
C GLN A 194 16.07 -28.68 -8.98
N ASP A 195 15.65 -28.00 -7.94
CA ASP A 195 16.49 -27.17 -7.09
C ASP A 195 15.78 -27.13 -5.73
N ARG A 196 16.25 -27.99 -4.84
CA ARG A 196 15.77 -28.10 -3.48
C ARG A 196 16.27 -26.92 -2.66
N VAL A 197 15.47 -25.85 -2.61
CA VAL A 197 15.48 -25.01 -1.42
C VAL A 197 14.75 -25.82 -0.34
N THR A 198 15.46 -26.28 0.66
CA THR A 198 14.88 -26.98 1.83
C THR A 198 14.07 -25.96 2.63
N TYR A 199 12.78 -25.91 2.36
CA TYR A 199 11.84 -25.21 3.24
C TYR A 199 11.80 -25.95 4.57
N SER A 200 11.99 -25.19 5.67
CA SER A 200 11.69 -25.71 7.00
C SER A 200 10.23 -26.19 7.01
N PRO A 201 9.92 -27.40 7.45
CA PRO A 201 8.54 -27.87 7.43
C PRO A 201 7.70 -26.95 8.31
N LEU A 202 6.60 -26.45 7.80
CA LEU A 202 5.53 -25.77 8.55
C LEU A 202 4.87 -26.81 9.48
N SER A 203 5.63 -27.30 10.45
CA SER A 203 5.14 -28.29 11.41
C SER A 203 4.16 -27.59 12.35
N THR A 204 2.93 -27.98 12.31
CA THR A 204 1.85 -27.79 13.30
C THR A 204 0.92 -26.57 13.16
N ILE A 205 1.10 -25.65 12.21
CA ILE A 205 0.15 -24.56 12.02
C ILE A 205 -0.68 -24.83 10.75
N ASN A 206 -1.98 -24.98 10.91
CA ASN A 206 -2.90 -25.12 9.77
C ASN A 206 -3.13 -23.74 9.15
N TYR A 207 -2.85 -23.62 7.85
CA TYR A 207 -3.14 -22.42 7.05
C TYR A 207 -4.19 -22.74 6.00
N GLN A 208 -5.04 -21.77 5.72
CA GLN A 208 -6.01 -21.82 4.64
C GLN A 208 -5.81 -20.64 3.71
N LEU A 209 -5.78 -20.88 2.40
CA LEU A 209 -5.79 -19.80 1.41
C LEU A 209 -7.14 -19.09 1.46
N SER A 210 -7.12 -17.75 1.30
CA SER A 210 -8.33 -16.94 1.30
C SER A 210 -9.27 -17.30 0.14
N ASN A 211 -8.71 -17.66 -1.00
CA ASN A 211 -9.39 -17.93 -2.27
C ASN A 211 -10.27 -16.76 -2.78
N TYR A 212 -10.12 -15.58 -2.19
CA TYR A 212 -10.77 -14.37 -2.68
C TYR A 212 -9.92 -13.66 -3.73
N PRO A 213 -10.55 -12.94 -4.67
CA PRO A 213 -9.84 -11.99 -5.51
C PRO A 213 -9.14 -10.95 -4.62
N ARG A 214 -7.96 -10.52 -5.03
CA ARG A 214 -7.11 -9.62 -4.21
C ARG A 214 -7.75 -8.31 -3.83
N PHE A 215 -8.57 -7.75 -4.69
CA PHE A 215 -9.29 -6.51 -4.40
C PHE A 215 -10.36 -6.67 -3.29
N CYS A 216 -10.70 -7.90 -2.91
CA CYS A 216 -11.60 -8.23 -1.81
C CYS A 216 -10.85 -8.49 -0.49
N GLU A 217 -9.51 -8.55 -0.52
CA GLU A 217 -8.75 -8.78 0.70
C GLU A 217 -8.81 -7.54 1.60
N ALA A 218 -8.95 -7.80 2.90
CA ALA A 218 -9.07 -6.76 3.92
C ALA A 218 -7.78 -5.92 4.05
N ALA A 219 -7.92 -4.70 4.56
CA ALA A 219 -6.80 -3.77 4.72
C ALA A 219 -5.65 -4.36 5.54
N ARG A 220 -5.94 -5.16 6.57
CA ARG A 220 -4.91 -5.81 7.39
C ARG A 220 -3.97 -6.70 6.56
N TYR A 221 -4.46 -7.45 5.59
CA TYR A 221 -3.63 -8.31 4.73
C TYR A 221 -2.79 -7.51 3.76
N TRP A 222 -3.33 -6.41 3.25
CA TRP A 222 -2.56 -5.47 2.45
C TRP A 222 -1.41 -4.87 3.25
N LEU A 223 -1.64 -4.46 4.49
CA LEU A 223 -0.62 -3.88 5.35
C LEU A 223 0.48 -4.88 5.68
N GLN A 224 0.12 -6.13 6.00
CA GLN A 224 1.10 -7.20 6.19
C GLN A 224 1.97 -7.37 4.95
N TRP A 225 1.35 -7.47 3.79
CA TRP A 225 2.05 -7.61 2.52
C TRP A 225 2.94 -6.38 2.20
N ALA A 226 2.52 -5.19 2.58
CA ALA A 226 3.30 -3.96 2.41
C ALA A 226 4.48 -3.84 3.38
N GLY A 227 4.70 -4.79 4.29
CA GLY A 227 5.79 -4.79 5.26
C GLY A 227 5.49 -4.03 6.55
N ILE A 228 4.25 -3.65 6.77
CA ILE A 228 3.81 -2.97 8.00
C ILE A 228 3.85 -3.98 9.16
N PRO A 229 4.29 -3.58 10.38
CA PRO A 229 4.33 -4.47 11.53
C PRO A 229 2.95 -4.98 11.95
N ASP A 230 2.91 -6.18 12.51
CA ASP A 230 1.71 -6.81 13.06
C ASP A 230 1.02 -5.98 14.14
N SER A 231 1.78 -5.25 14.95
CA SER A 231 1.26 -4.28 15.93
C SER A 231 0.38 -3.18 15.32
N VAL A 232 0.49 -2.92 14.01
CA VAL A 232 -0.34 -1.95 13.29
C VAL A 232 -1.60 -2.59 12.74
N TYR A 233 -1.52 -3.81 12.20
CA TYR A 233 -2.64 -4.41 11.48
C TYR A 233 -3.34 -5.55 12.23
N SER A 234 -2.89 -5.94 13.42
CA SER A 234 -3.45 -7.07 14.16
C SER A 234 -3.60 -6.78 15.66
N GLU A 235 -4.39 -5.76 16.01
CA GLU A 235 -4.62 -5.36 17.40
C GLU A 235 -5.24 -6.50 18.23
N SER A 236 -6.07 -7.34 17.60
CA SER A 236 -6.66 -8.52 18.25
C SER A 236 -5.73 -9.74 18.28
N ASN A 237 -4.49 -9.64 17.79
CA ASN A 237 -3.57 -10.76 17.57
C ASN A 237 -4.17 -11.86 16.67
N GLY A 238 -4.88 -11.47 15.62
CA GLY A 238 -5.47 -12.39 14.65
C GLY A 238 -6.74 -13.10 15.14
N LYS A 239 -7.31 -12.69 16.27
CA LYS A 239 -8.53 -13.31 16.81
C LYS A 239 -9.80 -12.81 16.14
N ASN A 240 -9.77 -11.61 15.57
CA ASN A 240 -10.94 -11.00 14.96
C ASN A 240 -10.55 -10.15 13.76
N ASP A 241 -10.69 -10.75 12.56
CA ASP A 241 -10.37 -10.12 11.28
C ASP A 241 -11.11 -8.81 11.04
N TYR A 242 -12.39 -8.76 11.39
CA TYR A 242 -13.19 -7.55 11.21
C TYR A 242 -12.69 -6.39 12.08
N THR A 243 -12.37 -6.68 13.34
CA THR A 243 -11.83 -5.68 14.27
C THR A 243 -10.45 -5.21 13.81
N ASP A 244 -9.57 -6.13 13.43
CA ASP A 244 -8.24 -5.82 12.94
C ASP A 244 -8.31 -5.00 11.65
N ASP A 245 -9.23 -5.32 10.75
CA ASP A 245 -9.39 -4.62 9.48
C ASP A 245 -9.78 -3.14 9.66
N TYR A 246 -10.86 -2.83 10.37
CA TYR A 246 -11.30 -1.44 10.49
C TYR A 246 -10.38 -0.60 11.38
N LYS A 247 -9.72 -1.22 12.38
CA LYS A 247 -8.81 -0.50 13.27
C LYS A 247 -7.47 -0.19 12.62
N CYS A 248 -6.93 -1.14 11.86
CA CYS A 248 -5.60 -0.98 11.26
C CYS A 248 -5.50 0.26 10.36
N ARG A 249 -6.58 0.69 9.74
CA ARG A 249 -6.59 1.82 8.81
C ARG A 249 -6.17 3.12 9.50
N GLY A 250 -6.76 3.43 10.66
CA GLY A 250 -6.40 4.62 11.45
C GLY A 250 -5.02 4.51 12.10
N ILE A 251 -4.65 3.32 12.60
CA ILE A 251 -3.34 3.05 13.20
C ILE A 251 -2.23 3.17 12.15
N TRP A 252 -2.48 2.71 10.93
CA TRP A 252 -1.54 2.83 9.82
C TRP A 252 -1.18 4.28 9.48
N VAL A 253 -2.16 5.21 9.48
CA VAL A 253 -1.89 6.64 9.28
C VAL A 253 -0.88 7.16 10.32
N ASN A 254 -1.06 6.75 11.58
CA ASN A 254 -0.15 7.12 12.65
C ASN A 254 1.24 6.50 12.48
N TYR A 255 1.30 5.24 12.05
CA TYR A 255 2.59 4.58 11.77
C TYR A 255 3.33 5.23 10.59
N LEU A 256 2.62 5.63 9.53
CA LEU A 256 3.24 6.39 8.43
C LEU A 256 3.85 7.70 8.94
N SER A 257 3.09 8.45 9.74
CA SER A 257 3.47 9.79 10.18
C SER A 257 4.37 9.83 11.42
N GLY A 258 4.44 8.74 12.17
CA GLY A 258 5.17 8.67 13.43
C GLY A 258 6.65 9.02 13.29
N GLY A 259 7.16 9.86 14.19
CA GLY A 259 8.51 10.42 14.15
C GLY A 259 8.66 11.69 13.31
N SER A 260 7.68 12.02 12.48
CA SER A 260 7.70 13.25 11.66
C SER A 260 7.24 14.48 12.46
N ALA A 261 7.42 15.66 11.88
CA ALA A 261 7.00 16.94 12.50
C ALA A 261 5.48 17.01 12.76
N VAL A 262 4.65 16.26 12.02
CA VAL A 262 3.20 16.24 12.21
C VAL A 262 2.75 15.26 13.30
N ASN A 263 3.56 14.22 13.59
CA ASN A 263 3.31 13.25 14.65
C ASN A 263 4.61 12.89 15.39
N PRO A 264 5.21 13.82 16.16
CA PRO A 264 6.53 13.64 16.75
C PRO A 264 6.55 12.68 17.94
N THR A 265 5.41 12.34 18.52
CA THR A 265 5.29 11.56 19.76
C THR A 265 5.21 10.06 19.54
N GLU A 266 4.85 9.62 18.36
CA GLU A 266 4.72 8.19 18.01
C GLU A 266 5.93 7.75 17.18
N ARG A 267 6.23 6.45 17.21
CA ARG A 267 7.27 5.87 16.34
C ARG A 267 6.63 5.41 15.03
N GLY A 268 7.34 5.60 13.91
CA GLY A 268 6.86 5.17 12.61
C GLY A 268 7.88 5.39 11.50
N LEU A 269 7.36 5.58 10.29
CA LEU A 269 8.16 5.70 9.07
C LEU A 269 8.65 7.14 8.77
N ASN A 270 8.36 8.08 9.64
CA ASN A 270 8.76 9.49 9.51
C ASN A 270 8.26 10.18 8.23
N ILE A 271 7.17 9.71 7.67
CA ILE A 271 6.55 10.30 6.47
C ILE A 271 5.66 11.47 6.92
N PRO A 272 5.89 12.71 6.48
CA PRO A 272 5.15 13.88 6.93
C PRO A 272 3.75 13.95 6.28
N VAL A 273 2.88 13.00 6.62
CA VAL A 273 1.48 12.95 6.17
C VAL A 273 0.73 14.12 6.81
N ASN A 274 0.23 15.07 6.03
CA ASN A 274 -0.44 16.26 6.54
C ASN A 274 -1.93 16.08 6.80
N MET A 275 -2.59 15.12 6.13
CA MET A 275 -4.01 14.81 6.27
C MET A 275 -4.28 13.36 5.91
N ALA A 276 -5.41 12.83 6.38
CA ALA A 276 -5.89 11.50 6.05
C ALA A 276 -7.32 11.57 5.51
N PHE A 277 -7.65 10.63 4.63
CA PHE A 277 -8.94 10.55 4.00
C PHE A 277 -9.41 9.09 3.96
N ALA A 278 -10.52 8.80 4.64
CA ALA A 278 -11.17 7.50 4.61
C ALA A 278 -12.34 7.55 3.62
N PHE A 279 -12.25 6.78 2.54
CA PHE A 279 -13.26 6.75 1.49
C PHE A 279 -14.19 5.56 1.69
N HIS A 280 -15.48 5.84 1.92
CA HIS A 280 -16.50 4.83 2.13
C HIS A 280 -17.71 5.04 1.23
N SER A 281 -18.53 4.01 1.15
CA SER A 281 -19.91 4.05 0.70
C SER A 281 -20.81 3.51 1.81
N ASP A 282 -21.89 4.21 2.10
CA ASP A 282 -22.84 3.89 3.15
C ASP A 282 -23.73 2.69 2.76
N ALA A 283 -24.36 2.08 3.77
CA ALA A 283 -25.37 1.06 3.60
C ALA A 283 -26.71 1.62 4.09
N GLY A 284 -27.58 1.99 3.17
CA GLY A 284 -28.89 2.51 3.50
C GLY A 284 -29.81 2.59 2.30
N THR A 285 -31.10 2.51 2.54
CA THR A 285 -32.15 2.61 1.53
C THR A 285 -33.20 3.61 1.94
N THR A 286 -33.94 4.15 0.97
CA THR A 286 -35.15 4.93 1.19
C THR A 286 -36.35 4.19 0.63
N LEU A 287 -37.53 4.37 1.22
CA LEU A 287 -38.74 3.66 0.81
C LEU A 287 -39.14 3.95 -0.64
N ASN A 288 -38.82 5.11 -1.15
CA ASN A 288 -39.13 5.57 -2.51
C ASN A 288 -37.89 5.60 -3.43
N ASP A 289 -36.80 4.97 -3.02
CA ASP A 289 -35.53 4.97 -3.75
C ASP A 289 -35.02 6.39 -4.12
N SER A 290 -35.27 7.39 -3.26
CA SER A 290 -34.74 8.74 -3.43
C SER A 290 -33.25 8.80 -3.11
N ILE A 291 -32.56 9.81 -3.64
CA ILE A 291 -31.13 10.05 -3.40
C ILE A 291 -30.82 10.17 -1.91
N ILE A 292 -29.91 9.34 -1.42
CA ILE A 292 -29.36 9.42 -0.05
C ILE A 292 -28.23 10.47 -0.02
N GLY A 293 -27.32 10.43 -0.97
CA GLY A 293 -26.28 11.44 -1.18
C GLY A 293 -25.09 11.33 -0.22
N THR A 294 -24.36 12.44 -0.07
CA THR A 294 -23.02 12.47 0.51
C THR A 294 -23.03 12.94 1.98
N LEU A 295 -22.40 12.15 2.87
CA LEU A 295 -22.17 12.45 4.28
C LEU A 295 -20.67 12.61 4.56
N GLY A 296 -20.29 13.61 5.31
CA GLY A 296 -18.95 13.80 5.86
C GLY A 296 -18.92 13.53 7.37
N ILE A 297 -17.94 12.77 7.82
CA ILE A 297 -17.74 12.43 9.24
C ILE A 297 -16.34 12.87 9.66
N TYR A 298 -16.26 13.48 10.83
CA TYR A 298 -15.02 13.93 11.47
C TYR A 298 -15.11 13.74 12.98
N HIS A 299 -14.01 13.96 13.72
CA HIS A 299 -14.04 13.89 15.17
C HIS A 299 -13.09 14.91 15.79
N THR A 300 -13.61 15.76 16.70
CA THR A 300 -12.85 16.81 17.39
C THR A 300 -12.50 16.46 18.83
N ASN A 301 -13.34 15.71 19.54
CA ASN A 301 -13.28 15.57 21.00
C ASN A 301 -12.23 14.57 21.52
N ALA A 302 -11.28 14.15 20.69
CA ALA A 302 -10.20 13.25 21.11
C ALA A 302 -8.94 14.05 21.47
N TYR A 303 -8.13 13.49 22.38
CA TYR A 303 -6.81 14.00 22.73
C TYR A 303 -6.76 15.48 23.09
N ASN A 304 -7.71 15.92 23.92
CA ASN A 304 -7.89 17.34 24.33
C ASN A 304 -8.05 18.28 23.11
N GLU A 305 -8.76 17.82 22.09
CA GLU A 305 -9.06 18.57 20.87
C GLU A 305 -7.83 19.01 20.05
N LYS A 306 -6.69 18.35 20.25
CA LYS A 306 -5.43 18.66 19.57
C LYS A 306 -4.80 17.44 18.94
N PHE A 307 -4.05 17.66 17.87
CA PHE A 307 -3.13 16.71 17.29
C PHE A 307 -1.79 16.73 18.03
N ALA A 308 -0.90 15.75 17.74
CA ALA A 308 0.38 15.60 18.41
C ALA A 308 1.34 16.81 18.21
N ASN A 309 1.19 17.52 17.10
CA ASN A 309 1.93 18.76 16.81
C ASN A 309 1.29 20.03 17.42
N GLY A 310 0.25 19.89 18.22
CA GLY A 310 -0.47 21.00 18.87
C GLY A 310 -1.58 21.66 18.03
N ALA A 311 -1.73 21.29 16.77
CA ALA A 311 -2.78 21.82 15.91
C ALA A 311 -4.18 21.39 16.40
N SER A 312 -5.20 22.23 16.17
CA SER A 312 -6.58 21.94 16.56
C SER A 312 -7.20 20.82 15.73
N ARG A 313 -7.94 19.92 16.36
CA ARG A 313 -8.73 18.89 15.65
C ARG A 313 -9.91 19.46 14.86
N TYR A 314 -10.28 20.73 15.06
CA TYR A 314 -11.22 21.43 14.18
C TYR A 314 -10.78 21.50 12.72
N LEU A 315 -9.49 21.35 12.42
CA LEU A 315 -9.02 21.18 11.04
C LEU A 315 -9.66 19.97 10.34
N SER A 316 -10.07 18.93 11.07
CA SER A 316 -10.85 17.83 10.50
C SER A 316 -12.25 18.24 10.08
N HIS A 317 -12.91 19.15 10.84
CA HIS A 317 -14.19 19.75 10.44
C HIS A 317 -14.03 20.56 9.14
N ASP A 318 -13.01 21.41 9.06
CA ASP A 318 -12.81 22.28 7.92
C ASP A 318 -12.46 21.47 6.65
N LEU A 319 -11.61 20.46 6.77
CA LEU A 319 -11.32 19.50 5.70
C LEU A 319 -12.59 18.80 5.21
N THR A 320 -13.44 18.35 6.16
CA THR A 320 -14.71 17.68 5.83
C THR A 320 -15.68 18.61 5.12
N ASP A 321 -15.80 19.86 5.58
CA ASP A 321 -16.66 20.85 4.95
C ASP A 321 -16.25 21.19 3.53
N LEU A 322 -14.96 21.38 3.34
CA LEU A 322 -14.37 21.75 2.04
C LEU A 322 -14.60 20.64 1.01
N ILE A 323 -14.21 19.41 1.34
CA ILE A 323 -14.32 18.25 0.43
C ILE A 323 -15.79 17.95 0.11
N GLN A 324 -16.66 17.85 1.16
CA GLN A 324 -18.08 17.58 0.95
C GLN A 324 -18.74 18.66 0.09
N SER A 325 -18.43 19.94 0.33
CA SER A 325 -18.98 21.05 -0.43
C SER A 325 -18.56 21.01 -1.90
N ASN A 326 -17.29 20.69 -2.19
CA ASN A 326 -16.80 20.54 -3.55
C ASN A 326 -17.50 19.39 -4.28
N ILE A 327 -17.62 18.22 -3.63
CA ILE A 327 -18.31 17.04 -4.21
C ILE A 327 -19.75 17.39 -4.54
N VAL A 328 -20.52 17.90 -3.55
CA VAL A 328 -21.94 18.17 -3.73
C VAL A 328 -22.17 19.24 -4.80
N ARG A 329 -21.37 20.30 -4.83
CA ARG A 329 -21.45 21.33 -5.87
C ARG A 329 -21.23 20.75 -7.25
N ASP A 330 -20.15 19.99 -7.46
CA ASP A 330 -19.78 19.44 -8.77
C ASP A 330 -20.81 18.39 -9.22
N VAL A 331 -21.34 17.55 -8.30
CA VAL A 331 -22.38 16.57 -8.60
C VAL A 331 -23.70 17.24 -8.95
N ARG A 332 -24.13 18.25 -8.21
CA ARG A 332 -25.36 19.01 -8.52
C ARG A 332 -25.29 19.73 -9.86
N THR A 333 -24.12 20.20 -10.22
CA THR A 333 -23.92 20.93 -11.48
C THR A 333 -23.93 20.00 -12.69
N LEU A 334 -23.38 18.80 -12.57
CA LEU A 334 -23.08 17.93 -13.72
C LEU A 334 -24.01 16.71 -13.88
N TYR A 335 -24.67 16.28 -12.80
CA TYR A 335 -25.39 15.02 -12.76
C TYR A 335 -26.82 15.14 -12.19
N GLU A 336 -26.92 15.57 -10.91
CA GLU A 336 -28.19 15.51 -10.18
C GLU A 336 -28.37 16.79 -9.33
N PRO A 337 -29.17 17.75 -9.81
CA PRO A 337 -29.40 19.00 -9.08
C PRO A 337 -29.97 18.83 -7.66
N GLN A 338 -30.65 17.68 -7.43
CA GLN A 338 -31.24 17.35 -6.12
C GLN A 338 -30.31 16.48 -5.27
N TRP A 339 -29.03 16.32 -5.65
CA TRP A 339 -28.09 15.53 -4.86
C TRP A 339 -28.06 15.98 -3.41
N THR A 340 -28.30 15.06 -2.49
CA THR A 340 -28.41 15.40 -1.08
C THR A 340 -27.05 15.65 -0.46
N ARG A 341 -26.87 16.86 0.10
CA ARG A 341 -25.82 17.13 1.05
C ARG A 341 -26.32 16.73 2.43
N ARG A 342 -25.88 15.59 2.92
CA ARG A 342 -26.17 15.14 4.28
C ARG A 342 -25.41 16.02 5.30
N GLY A 343 -25.74 15.92 6.59
CA GLY A 343 -25.03 16.66 7.62
C GLY A 343 -23.54 16.33 7.69
N LYS A 344 -22.80 17.15 8.40
CA LYS A 344 -21.44 16.83 8.86
C LYS A 344 -21.54 16.28 10.28
N TRP A 345 -21.07 15.04 10.48
CA TRP A 345 -21.19 14.36 11.76
C TRP A 345 -19.89 14.43 12.56
N ASN A 346 -19.93 15.05 13.73
CA ASN A 346 -18.85 14.96 14.71
C ASN A 346 -19.02 13.69 15.55
N GLN A 347 -18.56 12.55 15.02
CA GLN A 347 -18.79 11.24 15.60
C GLN A 347 -17.50 10.44 15.79
N SER A 348 -17.46 9.62 16.84
CA SER A 348 -16.27 8.86 17.26
C SER A 348 -16.08 7.59 16.44
N TYR A 349 -16.09 7.70 15.10
CA TYR A 349 -15.67 6.59 14.23
C TYR A 349 -14.16 6.39 14.35
N TYR A 350 -13.71 5.14 14.28
CA TYR A 350 -12.31 4.80 14.52
C TYR A 350 -11.38 5.53 13.57
N GLU A 351 -11.68 5.51 12.27
CA GLU A 351 -10.90 6.16 11.22
C GLU A 351 -10.94 7.70 11.28
N ALA A 352 -11.95 8.30 11.92
CA ALA A 352 -12.03 9.74 12.14
C ALA A 352 -11.30 10.18 13.42
N ARG A 353 -11.28 9.31 14.44
CA ARG A 353 -10.79 9.62 15.79
C ARG A 353 -9.32 9.35 15.99
N VAL A 354 -8.84 8.17 15.51
CA VAL A 354 -7.51 7.64 15.81
C VAL A 354 -6.37 8.38 15.12
N PRO A 355 -6.48 8.79 13.83
CA PRO A 355 -5.38 9.49 13.16
C PRO A 355 -4.94 10.75 13.92
N ARG A 356 -3.62 10.97 13.93
CA ARG A 356 -2.96 12.13 14.56
C ARG A 356 -2.79 13.31 13.59
N VAL A 357 -3.50 13.29 12.49
CA VAL A 357 -3.54 14.35 11.46
C VAL A 357 -4.99 14.68 11.13
N PRO A 358 -5.28 15.87 10.56
CA PRO A 358 -6.61 16.21 10.06
C PRO A 358 -7.19 15.11 9.19
N THR A 359 -8.38 14.64 9.52
CA THR A 359 -8.97 13.45 8.90
C THR A 359 -10.46 13.65 8.62
N MET A 360 -10.87 13.25 7.42
CA MET A 360 -12.25 13.12 7.01
C MET A 360 -12.56 11.65 6.70
N LEU A 361 -13.72 11.16 7.16
CA LEU A 361 -14.36 9.96 6.64
C LEU A 361 -15.53 10.39 5.76
N LEU A 362 -15.48 9.99 4.50
CA LEU A 362 -16.50 10.27 3.49
C LEU A 362 -17.38 9.05 3.28
N GLU A 363 -18.67 9.20 3.47
CA GLU A 363 -19.69 8.33 2.90
C GLU A 363 -20.21 8.98 1.63
N LEU A 364 -19.65 8.60 0.47
CA LEU A 364 -19.92 9.28 -0.80
C LEU A 364 -21.38 9.18 -1.20
N LEU A 365 -21.94 7.97 -1.08
CA LEU A 365 -23.28 7.58 -1.51
C LEU A 365 -23.63 6.24 -0.85
N SER A 366 -24.88 5.79 -0.96
CA SER A 366 -25.24 4.46 -0.50
C SER A 366 -25.15 3.41 -1.60
N HIS A 367 -24.34 2.34 -1.34
CA HIS A 367 -24.22 1.21 -2.25
C HIS A 367 -25.44 0.26 -2.24
N GLN A 368 -26.37 0.45 -1.31
CA GLN A 368 -27.65 -0.29 -1.25
C GLN A 368 -28.82 0.48 -1.87
N ASN A 369 -28.64 1.75 -2.22
CA ASN A 369 -29.67 2.59 -2.84
C ASN A 369 -29.47 2.67 -4.34
N PHE A 370 -30.50 2.30 -5.11
CA PHE A 370 -30.41 2.24 -6.56
C PHE A 370 -30.24 3.63 -7.19
N ALA A 371 -30.94 4.65 -6.64
CA ALA A 371 -30.82 6.02 -7.13
C ALA A 371 -29.40 6.57 -7.00
N ASP A 372 -28.69 6.27 -5.89
CA ASP A 372 -27.30 6.64 -5.69
C ASP A 372 -26.36 5.83 -6.60
N MET A 373 -26.56 4.50 -6.67
CA MET A 373 -25.68 3.61 -7.44
C MET A 373 -25.76 3.81 -8.94
N ARG A 374 -26.85 4.31 -9.45
CA ARG A 374 -26.98 4.75 -10.83
C ARG A 374 -25.87 5.74 -11.23
N TYR A 375 -25.49 6.62 -10.32
CA TYR A 375 -24.34 7.52 -10.51
C TYR A 375 -23.02 6.85 -10.13
N GLY A 376 -22.96 6.11 -9.03
CA GLY A 376 -21.75 5.44 -8.55
C GLY A 376 -21.14 4.45 -9.56
N LEU A 377 -21.94 3.90 -10.48
CA LEU A 377 -21.49 3.03 -11.55
C LEU A 377 -20.99 3.78 -12.79
N ASP A 378 -21.29 5.08 -12.94
CA ASP A 378 -20.80 5.91 -14.06
C ASP A 378 -19.32 6.29 -13.85
N PRO A 379 -18.38 5.90 -14.74
CA PRO A 379 -16.99 6.28 -14.65
C PRO A 379 -16.75 7.79 -14.66
N ARG A 380 -17.59 8.56 -15.34
CA ARG A 380 -17.49 10.03 -15.41
C ARG A 380 -17.86 10.66 -14.07
N PHE A 381 -18.87 10.13 -13.38
CA PHE A 381 -19.22 10.56 -12.03
C PHE A 381 -18.05 10.30 -11.08
N ARG A 382 -17.47 9.10 -11.11
CA ARG A 382 -16.31 8.74 -10.27
C ARG A 382 -15.12 9.66 -10.53
N PHE A 383 -14.83 10.00 -11.78
CA PHE A 383 -13.79 10.97 -12.13
C PHE A 383 -14.11 12.36 -11.57
N THR A 384 -15.36 12.83 -11.69
CA THR A 384 -15.79 14.13 -11.16
C THR A 384 -15.63 14.22 -9.65
N VAL A 385 -16.02 13.16 -8.92
CA VAL A 385 -15.84 13.07 -7.47
C VAL A 385 -14.35 13.08 -7.11
N SER A 386 -13.52 12.29 -7.77
CA SER A 386 -12.07 12.26 -7.54
C SER A 386 -11.44 13.65 -7.75
N ARG A 387 -11.85 14.35 -8.80
CA ARG A 387 -11.41 15.74 -9.07
C ARG A 387 -11.89 16.71 -7.98
N ALA A 388 -13.11 16.56 -7.48
CA ALA A 388 -13.64 17.42 -6.41
C ALA A 388 -12.92 17.22 -5.08
N ILE A 389 -12.49 16.00 -4.79
CA ILE A 389 -11.65 15.68 -3.63
C ILE A 389 -10.26 16.29 -3.77
N TYR A 390 -9.68 16.26 -4.97
CA TYR A 390 -8.33 16.77 -5.24
C TYR A 390 -8.24 18.31 -5.15
N LYS A 391 -9.30 19.05 -5.47
CA LYS A 391 -9.37 20.52 -5.35
C LYS A 391 -9.21 21.00 -3.90
#